data_ecb4ea649d020c38980e916f661ed01d
#
_entry.id   ecb4ea649d020c38980e916f661ed01d
#
_cell.length_a   1.000
_cell.length_b   1.000
_cell.length_c   1.000
_cell.angle_alpha   90.00
_cell.angle_beta   90.00
_cell.angle_gamma   90.00
#
_symmetry.space_group_name_H-M   'P 1'
#
loop_
_entity.id
_entity.type
_entity.pdbx_description
1 polymer ?
#
loop_
_entity_poly.entity_id
_entity_poly.type
_entity_poly.pdbx_seq_one_letter_code
_entity_poly.pdbx_strand_id
1 'polypeptide(L)'
;LAMALIVAESDMPSYIKDPFLFITAGIVLLTSLINATTIKAMVKGLGLTKITVARAAVISHAVENLRESAEARLELMKNDRFMGGAEWEKVSNYLPKLWKPNQNDLLDKQENGSLIELRTVMLNREKNVYWNQFSTGLLGRGAYNQLVKIVDELLDEEGKKTLSNAIYVDELWSTSQLFNQIELWTKIQKSQNKDTFNKLITSYDAAKGFVKAQDQLLKLVEEFSSDKTNSSEEKTHLDLIRDEVNEKKIQGLTFLRNLKSAFPEVYKAIETRQASRDILNHQRNKMLEMKKNGRIDKEDALYFLEDIEVRMNELLNKELDFVLPEVKDLIKGLKSFNDLEDETISSLIPLIEVKIFPFNYVFKNEFDNQSGVGIICRGSAKISNNQDENRSEVLSKGDVISAESIRKGDKLVSETPITVMWVENTDLEKVRTLLSNRIKL
;
A
#
# COMPACT_ATOMS: atom_id res chain seq x y z
N LEU A 1 33.86 -31.78 13.50
CA LEU A 1 33.18 -32.60 14.50
C LEU A 1 32.52 -33.83 13.90
N ALA A 2 31.67 -33.71 12.86
CA ALA A 2 31.01 -34.85 12.23
C ALA A 2 32.02 -35.90 11.69
N MET A 3 33.07 -35.44 11.00
CA MET A 3 34.14 -36.35 10.53
C MET A 3 34.91 -37.03 11.68
N ALA A 4 35.15 -36.33 12.79
CA ALA A 4 35.76 -36.91 13.98
C ALA A 4 34.89 -38.00 14.63
N LEU A 5 33.55 -37.80 14.63
CA LEU A 5 32.62 -38.83 15.10
C LEU A 5 32.63 -40.07 14.18
N ILE A 6 32.65 -39.89 12.86
CA ILE A 6 32.73 -40.99 11.89
C ILE A 6 34.03 -41.78 12.09
N VAL A 7 35.16 -41.09 12.30
CA VAL A 7 36.45 -41.74 12.60
C VAL A 7 36.40 -42.45 13.94
N ALA A 8 35.72 -41.86 14.94
CA ALA A 8 35.57 -42.48 16.27
C ALA A 8 34.77 -43.79 16.20
N GLU A 9 33.80 -43.92 15.32
CA GLU A 9 32.97 -45.12 15.12
C GLU A 9 33.60 -46.13 14.12
N SER A 10 34.66 -45.74 13.40
CA SER A 10 35.27 -46.62 12.40
C SER A 10 36.11 -47.73 13.03
N ASP A 11 36.24 -48.90 12.38
CA ASP A 11 37.04 -50.05 12.78
C ASP A 11 38.56 -49.87 12.55
N MET A 12 39.04 -48.62 12.52
CA MET A 12 40.49 -48.35 12.32
C MET A 12 41.30 -48.75 13.55
N PRO A 13 42.56 -49.21 13.33
CA PRO A 13 43.47 -49.51 14.46
C PRO A 13 43.69 -48.28 15.34
N SER A 14 43.73 -48.49 16.68
CA SER A 14 43.82 -47.40 17.65
C SER A 14 45.05 -46.50 17.48
N TYR A 15 46.17 -47.07 17.01
CA TYR A 15 47.39 -46.29 16.79
C TYR A 15 47.28 -45.25 15.64
N ILE A 16 46.28 -45.37 14.77
CA ILE A 16 45.94 -44.36 13.72
C ILE A 16 44.78 -43.46 14.20
N LYS A 17 43.78 -44.08 14.82
CA LYS A 17 42.53 -43.42 15.25
C LYS A 17 42.77 -42.38 16.33
N ASP A 18 43.53 -42.74 17.38
CA ASP A 18 43.74 -41.87 18.53
C ASP A 18 44.52 -40.59 18.19
N PRO A 19 45.64 -40.64 17.46
CA PRO A 19 46.30 -39.41 17.00
C PRO A 19 45.43 -38.54 16.09
N PHE A 20 44.63 -39.15 15.22
CA PHE A 20 43.73 -38.40 14.32
C PHE A 20 42.63 -37.68 15.08
N LEU A 21 42.02 -38.34 16.07
CA LEU A 21 41.02 -37.73 16.95
C LEU A 21 41.64 -36.63 17.82
N PHE A 22 42.85 -36.84 18.37
CA PHE A 22 43.55 -35.84 19.15
C PHE A 22 43.87 -34.59 18.35
N ILE A 23 44.39 -34.74 17.12
CA ILE A 23 44.68 -33.60 16.22
C ILE A 23 43.42 -32.89 15.84
N THR A 24 42.35 -33.62 15.49
CA THR A 24 41.08 -33.02 15.07
C THR A 24 40.44 -32.26 16.24
N ALA A 25 40.42 -32.83 17.42
CA ALA A 25 39.95 -32.17 18.65
C ALA A 25 40.79 -30.92 18.95
N GLY A 26 42.12 -31.02 18.88
CA GLY A 26 43.01 -29.89 19.06
C GLY A 26 42.80 -28.74 18.07
N ILE A 27 42.62 -29.05 16.79
CA ILE A 27 42.29 -28.05 15.76
C ILE A 27 40.94 -27.38 16.06
N VAL A 28 39.91 -28.16 16.39
CA VAL A 28 38.59 -27.62 16.72
C VAL A 28 38.64 -26.71 17.93
N LEU A 29 39.33 -27.13 18.99
CA LEU A 29 39.47 -26.30 20.19
C LEU A 29 40.27 -25.02 19.91
N LEU A 30 41.39 -25.14 19.20
CA LEU A 30 42.24 -24.01 18.83
C LEU A 30 41.48 -22.99 17.95
N THR A 31 40.83 -23.47 16.91
CA THR A 31 40.05 -22.60 16.01
C THR A 31 38.87 -21.94 16.74
N SER A 32 38.17 -22.67 17.62
CA SER A 32 37.08 -22.11 18.41
C SER A 32 37.61 -21.05 19.37
N LEU A 33 38.76 -21.28 20.03
CA LEU A 33 39.35 -20.32 20.94
C LEU A 33 39.83 -19.05 20.23
N ILE A 34 40.52 -19.22 19.08
CA ILE A 34 40.97 -18.10 18.26
C ILE A 34 39.77 -17.30 17.76
N ASN A 35 38.76 -17.97 17.19
CA ASN A 35 37.56 -17.30 16.68
C ASN A 35 36.83 -16.54 17.80
N ALA A 36 36.63 -17.16 18.97
CA ALA A 36 35.93 -16.53 20.07
C ALA A 36 36.65 -15.25 20.59
N THR A 37 37.99 -15.23 20.56
CA THR A 37 38.77 -14.09 21.06
C THR A 37 39.03 -13.02 19.99
N THR A 38 39.20 -13.41 18.73
CA THR A 38 39.60 -12.50 17.66
C THR A 38 38.47 -11.88 16.87
N ILE A 39 37.32 -12.58 16.70
CA ILE A 39 36.18 -12.09 15.91
C ILE A 39 35.71 -10.72 16.40
N LYS A 40 35.54 -10.54 17.72
CA LYS A 40 35.07 -9.27 18.28
C LYS A 40 36.03 -8.11 18.00
N ALA A 41 37.33 -8.37 18.08
CA ALA A 41 38.36 -7.36 17.81
C ALA A 41 38.43 -7.05 16.29
N MET A 42 38.34 -8.08 15.45
CA MET A 42 38.32 -7.94 14.00
C MET A 42 37.09 -7.14 13.51
N VAL A 43 35.88 -7.54 13.96
CA VAL A 43 34.63 -6.86 13.62
C VAL A 43 34.65 -5.39 14.05
N LYS A 44 35.21 -5.09 15.22
CA LYS A 44 35.42 -3.72 15.70
C LYS A 44 36.48 -2.97 14.87
N GLY A 45 37.58 -3.60 14.54
CA GLY A 45 38.66 -3.02 13.73
C GLY A 45 38.24 -2.72 12.29
N LEU A 46 37.34 -3.54 11.72
CA LEU A 46 36.73 -3.33 10.41
C LEU A 46 35.59 -2.29 10.42
N GLY A 47 35.27 -1.72 11.57
CA GLY A 47 34.18 -0.73 11.69
C GLY A 47 32.78 -1.30 11.51
N LEU A 48 32.62 -2.62 11.44
CA LEU A 48 31.32 -3.28 11.26
C LEU A 48 30.38 -3.16 12.48
N THR A 49 30.89 -2.69 13.63
CA THR A 49 30.10 -2.36 14.80
C THR A 49 29.61 -0.92 14.80
N LYS A 50 30.09 -0.09 13.89
CA LYS A 50 29.65 1.29 13.78
C LYS A 50 28.22 1.32 13.26
N ILE A 51 27.41 2.10 13.94
CA ILE A 51 26.02 2.36 13.56
C ILE A 51 25.93 3.72 12.90
N THR A 52 24.99 3.84 12.04
CA THR A 52 24.75 5.06 11.30
C THR A 52 23.93 6.03 12.14
N VAL A 53 23.97 7.31 11.81
CA VAL A 53 23.28 8.38 12.54
C VAL A 53 21.76 8.14 12.53
N ALA A 54 21.18 7.74 11.40
CA ALA A 54 19.75 7.45 11.29
C ALA A 54 19.32 6.27 12.17
N ARG A 55 20.11 5.18 12.19
CA ARG A 55 19.84 4.04 13.07
C ARG A 55 20.00 4.40 14.54
N ALA A 56 20.97 5.25 14.87
CA ALA A 56 21.17 5.77 16.22
C ALA A 56 19.95 6.59 16.66
N ALA A 57 19.40 7.45 15.80
CA ALA A 57 18.18 8.20 16.07
C ALA A 57 16.98 7.29 16.34
N VAL A 58 16.77 6.25 15.52
CA VAL A 58 15.70 5.26 15.73
C VAL A 58 15.83 4.56 17.08
N ILE A 59 17.05 4.15 17.47
CA ILE A 59 17.30 3.47 18.75
C ILE A 59 17.08 4.45 19.91
N SER A 60 17.58 5.69 19.83
CA SER A 60 17.37 6.71 20.86
C SER A 60 15.89 6.96 21.10
N HIS A 61 15.11 7.16 20.04
CA HIS A 61 13.67 7.39 20.13
C HIS A 61 12.93 6.17 20.71
N ALA A 62 13.30 4.96 20.28
CA ALA A 62 12.70 3.74 20.84
C ALA A 62 12.97 3.59 22.36
N VAL A 63 14.18 3.93 22.81
CA VAL A 63 14.53 3.90 24.24
C VAL A 63 13.81 4.99 25.02
N GLU A 64 13.63 6.18 24.43
CA GLU A 64 12.88 7.28 25.03
C GLU A 64 11.39 6.93 25.21
N ASN A 65 10.74 6.43 24.18
CA ASN A 65 9.36 5.95 24.25
C ASN A 65 9.18 4.80 25.27
N LEU A 66 10.15 3.87 25.32
CA LEU A 66 10.14 2.79 26.30
C LEU A 66 10.25 3.34 27.73
N ARG A 67 11.10 4.36 27.93
CA ARG A 67 11.27 5.02 29.22
C ARG A 67 10.01 5.77 29.64
N GLU A 68 9.42 6.59 28.76
CA GLU A 68 8.16 7.30 29.03
C GLU A 68 7.02 6.33 29.40
N SER A 69 6.89 5.24 28.65
CA SER A 69 5.93 4.19 28.96
C SER A 69 6.18 3.52 30.32
N ALA A 70 7.45 3.28 30.65
CA ALA A 70 7.83 2.70 31.94
C ALA A 70 7.62 3.68 33.10
N GLU A 71 7.92 4.97 32.90
CA GLU A 71 7.66 6.04 33.87
C GLU A 71 6.17 6.20 34.14
N ALA A 72 5.34 6.23 33.08
CA ALA A 72 3.88 6.25 33.21
C ALA A 72 3.38 5.01 34.00
N ARG A 73 3.93 3.83 33.73
CA ARG A 73 3.60 2.61 34.47
C ARG A 73 4.03 2.69 35.92
N LEU A 74 5.20 3.26 36.20
CA LEU A 74 5.71 3.47 37.55
C LEU A 74 4.76 4.37 38.37
N GLU A 75 4.28 5.46 37.79
CA GLU A 75 3.33 6.37 38.44
C GLU A 75 1.99 5.68 38.75
N LEU A 76 1.49 4.85 37.83
CA LEU A 76 0.29 4.04 38.07
C LEU A 76 0.51 3.04 39.24
N MET A 77 1.70 2.43 39.30
CA MET A 77 2.03 1.47 40.36
C MET A 77 2.22 2.15 41.72
N LYS A 78 2.74 3.37 41.81
CA LYS A 78 2.82 4.16 43.05
C LYS A 78 1.45 4.41 43.66
N ASN A 79 0.42 4.56 42.82
CA ASN A 79 -0.95 4.77 43.22
C ASN A 79 -1.72 3.46 43.46
N ASP A 80 -1.07 2.29 43.27
CA ASP A 80 -1.69 0.98 43.51
C ASP A 80 -1.73 0.67 44.98
N ARG A 81 -2.94 0.36 45.47
CA ARG A 81 -3.21 0.01 46.88
C ARG A 81 -2.35 -1.15 47.40
N PHE A 82 -1.95 -2.08 46.55
CA PHE A 82 -1.19 -3.27 46.90
C PHE A 82 0.33 -3.06 46.90
N MET A 83 0.81 -1.93 46.35
CA MET A 83 2.23 -1.62 46.20
C MET A 83 2.74 -0.50 47.12
N GLY A 84 1.95 -0.07 48.12
CA GLY A 84 2.26 1.05 48.99
C GLY A 84 3.52 0.87 49.86
N GLY A 85 4.04 -0.36 50.01
CA GLY A 85 5.26 -0.66 50.72
C GLY A 85 6.53 -0.76 49.87
N ALA A 86 6.46 -0.50 48.54
CA ALA A 86 7.60 -0.63 47.66
C ALA A 86 8.60 0.55 47.82
N GLU A 87 9.90 0.25 47.79
CA GLU A 87 10.96 1.26 47.77
C GLU A 87 11.15 1.82 46.36
N TRP A 88 10.42 2.87 46.04
CA TRP A 88 10.32 3.42 44.68
C TRP A 88 11.65 3.95 44.10
N GLU A 89 12.58 4.39 44.97
CA GLU A 89 13.92 4.77 44.53
C GLU A 89 14.69 3.56 43.98
N LYS A 90 14.54 2.38 44.58
CA LYS A 90 15.14 1.16 44.03
C LYS A 90 14.47 0.72 42.75
N VAL A 91 13.15 0.84 42.65
CA VAL A 91 12.39 0.50 41.45
C VAL A 91 12.76 1.43 40.29
N SER A 92 12.93 2.72 40.54
CA SER A 92 13.33 3.69 39.48
C SER A 92 14.69 3.37 38.86
N ASN A 93 15.59 2.66 39.53
CA ASN A 93 16.87 2.24 38.97
C ASN A 93 16.74 1.19 37.85
N TYR A 94 15.57 0.56 37.73
CA TYR A 94 15.24 -0.37 36.63
C TYR A 94 14.63 0.29 35.42
N LEU A 95 14.37 1.61 35.48
CA LEU A 95 13.94 2.34 34.30
C LEU A 95 15.01 2.29 33.19
N PRO A 96 14.63 2.23 31.92
CA PRO A 96 15.58 2.26 30.83
C PRO A 96 16.49 3.47 30.93
N LYS A 97 17.79 3.26 30.81
CA LYS A 97 18.76 4.36 30.76
C LYS A 97 18.69 4.97 29.36
N LEU A 98 18.69 6.30 29.29
CA LEU A 98 18.78 7.00 28.01
C LEU A 98 20.03 6.52 27.28
N TRP A 99 19.83 6.05 26.08
CA TRP A 99 20.93 5.59 25.23
C TRP A 99 21.40 6.75 24.37
N LYS A 100 22.69 7.06 24.44
CA LYS A 100 23.34 8.03 23.55
C LYS A 100 24.50 7.34 22.86
N PRO A 101 24.56 7.35 21.52
CA PRO A 101 25.69 6.76 20.83
C PRO A 101 26.95 7.56 21.13
N ASN A 102 28.07 6.85 21.35
CA ASN A 102 29.36 7.50 21.38
C ASN A 102 29.74 7.97 19.96
N GLN A 103 30.32 9.13 19.82
CA GLN A 103 30.77 9.65 18.50
C GLN A 103 31.69 8.68 17.77
N ASN A 104 32.50 7.89 18.49
CA ASN A 104 33.40 6.88 17.93
C ASN A 104 32.67 5.62 17.38
N ASP A 105 31.42 5.40 17.80
CA ASP A 105 30.60 4.27 17.38
C ASP A 105 29.67 4.65 16.20
N LEU A 106 29.72 5.91 15.76
CA LEU A 106 29.02 6.39 14.57
C LEU A 106 29.91 6.24 13.33
N LEU A 107 29.29 5.88 12.21
CA LEU A 107 29.94 5.95 10.90
C LEU A 107 30.22 7.43 10.56
N ASP A 108 31.43 7.70 10.02
CA ASP A 108 31.75 9.04 9.55
C ASP A 108 30.73 9.49 8.50
N LYS A 109 30.30 10.75 8.60
CA LYS A 109 29.34 11.39 7.68
C LYS A 109 29.87 11.36 6.25
N GLN A 110 29.33 10.49 5.40
CA GLN A 110 29.31 10.72 3.95
C GLN A 110 28.10 11.60 3.64
N GLU A 111 28.27 12.67 2.89
CA GLU A 111 27.22 13.69 2.61
C GLU A 111 25.87 13.09 2.12
N ASN A 112 25.89 12.00 1.40
CA ASN A 112 24.68 11.29 0.96
C ASN A 112 24.32 10.03 1.80
N GLY A 113 25.17 9.61 2.72
CA GLY A 113 25.00 8.38 3.50
C GLY A 113 23.78 8.43 4.42
N SER A 114 23.49 9.58 5.00
CA SER A 114 22.38 9.80 5.92
C SER A 114 21.00 9.69 5.21
N LEU A 115 20.85 10.24 4.00
CA LEU A 115 19.59 10.17 3.22
C LEU A 115 19.32 8.76 2.72
N ILE A 116 20.33 8.09 2.19
CA ILE A 116 20.26 6.69 1.72
C ILE A 116 19.79 5.78 2.85
N GLU A 117 20.33 6.00 4.03
CA GLU A 117 19.99 5.22 5.19
C GLU A 117 18.59 5.51 5.72
N LEU A 118 18.17 6.78 5.77
CA LEU A 118 16.80 7.14 6.12
C LEU A 118 15.80 6.45 5.19
N ARG A 119 16.08 6.42 3.87
CA ARG A 119 15.25 5.66 2.92
C ARG A 119 15.21 4.17 3.26
N THR A 120 16.36 3.57 3.58
CA THR A 120 16.42 2.15 3.97
C THR A 120 15.63 1.88 5.24
N VAL A 121 15.72 2.76 6.24
CA VAL A 121 14.92 2.68 7.48
C VAL A 121 13.43 2.77 7.17
N MET A 122 13.01 3.71 6.31
CA MET A 122 11.62 3.87 5.91
C MET A 122 11.09 2.64 5.15
N LEU A 123 11.87 2.08 4.21
CA LEU A 123 11.51 0.87 3.49
C LEU A 123 11.35 -0.34 4.42
N ASN A 124 12.28 -0.54 5.35
CA ASN A 124 12.15 -1.61 6.35
C ASN A 124 10.93 -1.41 7.26
N ARG A 125 10.62 -0.17 7.64
CA ARG A 125 9.42 0.14 8.40
C ARG A 125 8.16 -0.14 7.60
N GLU A 126 8.14 0.26 6.33
CA GLU A 126 7.05 -0.01 5.39
C GLU A 126 6.78 -1.51 5.26
N LYS A 127 7.82 -2.33 5.09
CA LYS A 127 7.74 -3.79 5.05
C LYS A 127 7.12 -4.37 6.34
N ASN A 128 7.54 -3.86 7.49
CA ASN A 128 6.99 -4.28 8.79
C ASN A 128 5.51 -3.88 8.94
N VAL A 129 5.11 -2.73 8.42
CA VAL A 129 3.70 -2.30 8.42
C VAL A 129 2.87 -3.23 7.56
N TYR A 130 3.35 -3.63 6.38
CA TYR A 130 2.66 -4.60 5.53
C TYR A 130 2.53 -5.97 6.20
N TRP A 131 3.60 -6.43 6.85
CA TRP A 131 3.54 -7.67 7.65
C TRP A 131 2.50 -7.59 8.76
N ASN A 132 2.45 -6.49 9.50
CA ASN A 132 1.47 -6.29 10.56
C ASN A 132 0.03 -6.28 10.01
N GLN A 133 -0.21 -5.57 8.90
CA GLN A 133 -1.51 -5.58 8.23
C GLN A 133 -1.89 -6.98 7.72
N PHE A 134 -0.94 -7.74 7.19
CA PHE A 134 -1.17 -9.11 6.74
C PHE A 134 -1.44 -10.06 7.91
N SER A 135 -0.62 -10.03 8.95
CA SER A 135 -0.75 -10.91 10.13
C SER A 135 -2.05 -10.66 10.91
N THR A 136 -2.53 -9.42 10.91
CA THR A 136 -3.83 -9.05 11.50
C THR A 136 -5.01 -9.30 10.56
N GLY A 137 -4.79 -9.76 9.32
CA GLY A 137 -5.82 -10.06 8.33
C GLY A 137 -6.40 -8.84 7.62
N LEU A 138 -5.85 -7.63 7.86
CA LEU A 138 -6.27 -6.39 7.19
C LEU A 138 -5.83 -6.34 5.71
N LEU A 139 -4.75 -7.03 5.36
CA LEU A 139 -4.18 -7.10 4.01
C LEU A 139 -4.25 -8.54 3.50
N GLY A 140 -4.74 -8.74 2.29
CA GLY A 140 -4.79 -10.05 1.64
C GLY A 140 -3.41 -10.53 1.19
N ARG A 141 -3.22 -11.86 1.08
CA ARG A 141 -1.93 -12.45 0.70
C ARG A 141 -1.40 -11.96 -0.65
N GLY A 142 -2.28 -11.83 -1.66
CA GLY A 142 -1.89 -11.35 -2.98
C GLY A 142 -1.36 -9.91 -2.93
N ALA A 143 -2.07 -9.03 -2.25
CA ALA A 143 -1.69 -7.64 -2.05
C ALA A 143 -0.40 -7.51 -1.22
N TYR A 144 -0.26 -8.29 -0.15
CA TYR A 144 0.96 -8.33 0.66
C TYR A 144 2.18 -8.71 -0.18
N ASN A 145 2.08 -9.79 -0.96
CA ASN A 145 3.20 -10.26 -1.80
C ASN A 145 3.61 -9.19 -2.85
N GLN A 146 2.65 -8.51 -3.46
CA GLN A 146 2.94 -7.42 -4.41
C GLN A 146 3.65 -6.25 -3.74
N LEU A 147 3.16 -5.79 -2.59
CA LEU A 147 3.73 -4.66 -1.86
C LEU A 147 5.14 -4.97 -1.34
N VAL A 148 5.34 -6.16 -0.77
CA VAL A 148 6.66 -6.57 -0.25
C VAL A 148 7.67 -6.72 -1.38
N LYS A 149 7.28 -7.29 -2.53
CA LYS A 149 8.15 -7.42 -3.70
C LYS A 149 8.75 -6.06 -4.10
N ILE A 150 7.93 -5.02 -4.17
CA ILE A 150 8.39 -3.68 -4.53
C ILE A 150 9.32 -3.08 -3.49
N VAL A 151 9.00 -3.26 -2.20
CA VAL A 151 9.90 -2.79 -1.14
C VAL A 151 11.24 -3.52 -1.19
N ASP A 152 11.23 -4.82 -1.48
CA ASP A 152 12.46 -5.61 -1.60
C ASP A 152 13.30 -5.16 -2.79
N GLU A 153 12.70 -4.89 -3.96
CA GLU A 153 13.38 -4.33 -5.12
C GLU A 153 13.99 -2.95 -4.84
N LEU A 154 13.30 -2.08 -4.07
CA LEU A 154 13.86 -0.80 -3.64
C LEU A 154 14.99 -0.96 -2.61
N LEU A 155 14.91 -1.98 -1.73
CA LEU A 155 15.97 -2.29 -0.78
C LEU A 155 17.22 -2.85 -1.48
N ASP A 156 17.08 -3.64 -2.54
CA ASP A 156 18.17 -4.15 -3.35
C ASP A 156 18.97 -3.02 -4.04
N GLU A 157 18.32 -1.87 -4.28
CA GLU A 157 18.98 -0.64 -4.74
C GLU A 157 19.65 0.16 -3.61
N GLU A 158 19.73 -0.41 -2.41
CA GLU A 158 20.44 0.15 -1.24
C GLU A 158 20.01 1.58 -0.86
N GLY A 159 18.75 1.98 -1.12
CA GLY A 159 18.24 3.33 -0.82
C GLY A 159 18.78 4.45 -1.73
N LYS A 160 19.49 4.11 -2.81
CA LYS A 160 20.02 5.09 -3.77
C LYS A 160 18.93 5.77 -4.58
N LYS A 161 17.84 5.04 -4.86
CA LYS A 161 16.66 5.60 -5.55
C LYS A 161 15.73 6.29 -4.56
N THR A 162 14.97 7.26 -5.06
CA THR A 162 13.92 7.92 -4.28
C THR A 162 12.82 6.92 -3.92
N LEU A 163 12.18 7.10 -2.76
CA LEU A 163 11.05 6.25 -2.35
C LEU A 163 9.88 6.37 -3.33
N SER A 164 9.69 7.53 -3.95
CA SER A 164 8.63 7.83 -4.91
C SER A 164 8.93 7.40 -6.35
N ASN A 165 9.97 6.57 -6.57
CA ASN A 165 10.34 6.19 -7.93
C ASN A 165 9.15 5.52 -8.67
N ALA A 166 8.61 6.23 -9.66
CA ALA A 166 7.38 5.92 -10.38
C ALA A 166 7.39 4.53 -11.04
N ILE A 167 8.55 4.03 -11.47
CA ILE A 167 8.64 2.75 -12.19
C ILE A 167 8.10 1.59 -11.36
N TYR A 168 8.42 1.55 -10.06
CA TYR A 168 7.97 0.48 -9.18
C TYR A 168 6.54 0.65 -8.70
N VAL A 169 6.07 1.90 -8.60
CA VAL A 169 4.72 2.22 -8.16
C VAL A 169 3.72 2.04 -9.31
N ASP A 170 4.12 2.37 -10.54
CA ASP A 170 3.32 2.13 -11.74
C ASP A 170 3.09 0.64 -12.02
N GLU A 171 4.03 -0.24 -11.66
CA GLU A 171 3.81 -1.70 -11.71
C GLU A 171 2.73 -2.18 -10.73
N LEU A 172 2.68 -1.61 -9.52
CA LEU A 172 1.61 -1.88 -8.55
C LEU A 172 0.23 -1.52 -9.09
N TRP A 173 0.20 -0.37 -9.73
CA TRP A 173 -1.01 0.21 -10.27
C TRP A 173 -1.15 -0.04 -11.77
N SER A 174 -0.46 -1.01 -12.37
CA SER A 174 -0.54 -1.37 -13.80
C SER A 174 -1.98 -1.56 -14.30
N THR A 175 -2.87 -0.99 -13.57
CA THR A 175 -4.22 -0.55 -13.92
C THR A 175 -4.25 0.34 -15.14
N SER A 176 -3.13 0.97 -15.56
CA SER A 176 -3.11 1.52 -16.91
C SER A 176 -3.38 0.42 -17.95
N GLN A 177 -2.90 -0.80 -17.72
CA GLN A 177 -3.28 -1.97 -18.51
C GLN A 177 -4.69 -2.48 -18.17
N LEU A 178 -5.16 -2.40 -16.92
CA LEU A 178 -6.53 -2.76 -16.56
C LEU A 178 -7.55 -1.73 -17.06
N PHE A 179 -7.22 -0.44 -17.00
CA PHE A 179 -8.09 0.64 -17.49
C PHE A 179 -7.89 0.96 -18.99
N ASN A 180 -6.73 0.63 -19.58
CA ASN A 180 -6.49 0.77 -21.02
C ASN A 180 -7.17 -0.32 -21.85
N GLN A 181 -7.68 -1.39 -21.23
CA GLN A 181 -8.45 -2.38 -21.95
C GLN A 181 -9.93 -1.94 -21.96
N ILE A 182 -10.35 -1.25 -23.02
CA ILE A 182 -11.75 -1.14 -23.46
C ILE A 182 -12.41 -2.53 -23.45
N GLU A 183 -11.63 -3.58 -23.72
CA GLU A 183 -12.00 -4.98 -23.53
C GLU A 183 -12.40 -5.35 -22.08
N LEU A 184 -11.94 -4.62 -21.05
CA LEU A 184 -12.29 -4.94 -19.68
C LEU A 184 -13.77 -4.69 -19.39
N TRP A 185 -14.30 -3.55 -19.87
CA TRP A 185 -15.72 -3.25 -19.71
C TRP A 185 -16.61 -4.22 -20.49
N THR A 186 -16.25 -4.53 -21.71
CA THR A 186 -16.97 -5.52 -22.52
C THR A 186 -16.81 -6.94 -21.98
N LYS A 187 -15.68 -7.26 -21.35
CA LYS A 187 -15.45 -8.53 -20.65
C LYS A 187 -16.17 -8.57 -19.29
N ILE A 188 -16.22 -7.48 -18.55
CA ILE A 188 -17.01 -7.35 -17.33
C ILE A 188 -18.50 -7.49 -17.62
N GLN A 189 -18.97 -6.89 -18.71
CA GLN A 189 -20.39 -6.91 -19.10
C GLN A 189 -20.81 -8.25 -19.76
N LYS A 190 -19.90 -8.90 -20.52
CA LYS A 190 -20.19 -10.15 -21.26
C LYS A 190 -19.74 -11.44 -20.56
N SER A 191 -18.80 -11.36 -19.63
CA SER A 191 -18.25 -12.51 -18.93
C SER A 191 -17.93 -12.09 -17.50
N GLN A 192 -18.56 -12.74 -16.53
CA GLN A 192 -18.19 -12.71 -15.12
C GLN A 192 -16.79 -13.36 -14.94
N ASN A 193 -15.75 -12.71 -15.48
CA ASN A 193 -14.40 -13.26 -15.44
C ASN A 193 -13.83 -13.07 -14.02
N LYS A 194 -13.96 -14.13 -13.23
CA LYS A 194 -13.52 -14.20 -11.82
C LYS A 194 -12.08 -13.72 -11.62
N ASP A 195 -11.19 -13.99 -12.59
CA ASP A 195 -9.79 -13.62 -12.51
C ASP A 195 -9.57 -12.10 -12.60
N THR A 196 -10.36 -11.42 -13.42
CA THR A 196 -10.29 -9.96 -13.57
C THR A 196 -10.74 -9.25 -12.29
N PHE A 197 -11.82 -9.72 -11.67
CA PHE A 197 -12.31 -9.19 -10.40
C PHE A 197 -11.34 -9.47 -9.25
N ASN A 198 -10.75 -10.65 -9.20
CA ASN A 198 -9.74 -10.98 -8.20
C ASN A 198 -8.50 -10.08 -8.31
N LYS A 199 -8.06 -9.76 -9.53
CA LYS A 199 -6.98 -8.78 -9.75
C LYS A 199 -7.38 -7.40 -9.24
N LEU A 200 -8.60 -6.95 -9.54
CA LEU A 200 -9.08 -5.63 -9.09
C LEU A 200 -9.21 -5.55 -7.56
N ILE A 201 -9.72 -6.59 -6.92
CA ILE A 201 -9.78 -6.70 -5.45
C ILE A 201 -8.38 -6.64 -4.86
N THR A 202 -7.43 -7.38 -5.44
CA THR A 202 -6.04 -7.41 -4.98
C THR A 202 -5.37 -6.05 -5.12
N SER A 203 -5.58 -5.35 -6.24
CA SER A 203 -5.06 -3.99 -6.47
C SER A 203 -5.67 -2.97 -5.51
N TYR A 204 -6.98 -3.05 -5.24
CA TYR A 204 -7.63 -2.20 -4.25
C TYR A 204 -7.07 -2.45 -2.84
N ASP A 205 -6.93 -3.71 -2.45
CA ASP A 205 -6.41 -4.12 -1.15
C ASP A 205 -4.96 -3.64 -0.98
N ALA A 206 -4.14 -3.79 -2.02
CA ALA A 206 -2.78 -3.27 -2.06
C ALA A 206 -2.76 -1.74 -1.93
N ALA A 207 -3.59 -1.01 -2.67
CA ALA A 207 -3.66 0.45 -2.60
C ALA A 207 -4.04 0.96 -1.21
N LYS A 208 -5.06 0.36 -0.60
CA LYS A 208 -5.50 0.71 0.76
C LYS A 208 -4.41 0.43 1.79
N GLY A 209 -3.78 -0.76 1.69
CA GLY A 209 -2.67 -1.15 2.57
C GLY A 209 -1.46 -0.24 2.42
N PHE A 210 -1.15 0.14 1.18
CA PHE A 210 -0.08 1.07 0.83
C PHE A 210 -0.31 2.46 1.42
N VAL A 211 -1.46 3.09 1.18
CA VAL A 211 -1.79 4.41 1.74
C VAL A 211 -1.69 4.41 3.26
N LYS A 212 -2.21 3.37 3.92
CA LYS A 212 -2.12 3.23 5.37
C LYS A 212 -0.68 3.08 5.86
N ALA A 213 0.20 2.44 5.09
CA ALA A 213 1.63 2.37 5.41
C ALA A 213 2.29 3.73 5.29
N GLN A 214 2.01 4.50 4.21
CA GLN A 214 2.56 5.85 4.06
C GLN A 214 2.10 6.78 5.20
N ASP A 215 0.86 6.66 5.68
CA ASP A 215 0.39 7.42 6.85
C ASP A 215 1.20 7.12 8.13
N GLN A 216 1.59 5.85 8.32
CA GLN A 216 2.45 5.48 9.45
C GLN A 216 3.89 5.96 9.29
N LEU A 217 4.42 5.97 8.05
CA LEU A 217 5.75 6.52 7.78
C LEU A 217 5.78 8.03 8.00
N LEU A 218 4.76 8.77 7.59
CA LEU A 218 4.67 10.22 7.84
C LEU A 218 4.69 10.53 9.34
N LYS A 219 3.97 9.78 10.16
CA LYS A 219 4.02 9.94 11.61
C LYS A 219 5.43 9.70 12.16
N LEU A 220 6.12 8.66 11.66
CA LEU A 220 7.50 8.39 12.07
C LEU A 220 8.46 9.53 11.66
N VAL A 221 8.29 10.10 10.48
CA VAL A 221 9.07 11.26 10.03
C VAL A 221 8.80 12.49 10.90
N GLU A 222 7.54 12.71 11.30
CA GLU A 222 7.15 13.79 12.22
C GLU A 222 7.78 13.59 13.60
N GLU A 223 7.77 12.37 14.13
CA GLU A 223 8.43 12.00 15.39
C GLU A 223 9.93 12.31 15.31
N PHE A 224 10.62 11.89 14.25
CA PHE A 224 12.04 12.21 14.06
C PHE A 224 12.31 13.72 13.89
N SER A 225 11.41 14.44 13.21
CA SER A 225 11.57 15.89 12.99
C SER A 225 11.39 16.71 14.27
N SER A 226 10.65 16.18 15.26
CA SER A 226 10.42 16.85 16.54
C SER A 226 11.60 16.81 17.49
N ASP A 227 12.63 15.99 17.21
CA ASP A 227 13.83 15.90 18.00
C ASP A 227 14.65 17.20 17.86
N LYS A 228 14.85 17.89 19.01
CA LYS A 228 15.56 19.18 19.09
C LYS A 228 17.06 19.06 18.81
N THR A 229 17.60 17.85 18.80
CA THR A 229 19.03 17.58 18.60
C THR A 229 19.43 17.49 17.14
N ASN A 230 18.46 17.48 16.20
CA ASN A 230 18.71 17.35 14.77
C ASN A 230 19.50 18.54 14.21
N SER A 231 20.54 18.24 13.45
CA SER A 231 21.31 19.23 12.69
C SER A 231 20.46 19.82 11.55
N SER A 232 20.90 20.95 10.98
CA SER A 232 20.22 21.57 9.83
C SER A 232 20.15 20.64 8.61
N GLU A 233 21.19 19.85 8.36
CA GLU A 233 21.23 18.84 7.29
C GLU A 233 20.24 17.69 7.51
N GLU A 234 20.14 17.19 8.75
CA GLU A 234 19.20 16.13 9.10
C GLU A 234 17.76 16.56 8.91
N LYS A 235 17.43 17.81 9.25
CA LYS A 235 16.10 18.39 8.99
C LYS A 235 15.79 18.43 7.49
N THR A 236 16.77 18.85 6.67
CA THR A 236 16.61 18.87 5.21
C THR A 236 16.37 17.47 4.64
N HIS A 237 17.09 16.46 5.13
CA HIS A 237 16.90 15.07 4.71
C HIS A 237 15.54 14.53 5.14
N LEU A 238 15.06 14.86 6.34
CA LEU A 238 13.73 14.48 6.82
C LEU A 238 12.61 15.14 6.01
N ASP A 239 12.79 16.40 5.60
CA ASP A 239 11.85 17.09 4.73
C ASP A 239 11.78 16.43 3.34
N LEU A 240 12.92 16.07 2.76
CA LEU A 240 12.97 15.31 1.49
C LEU A 240 12.25 13.96 1.61
N ILE A 241 12.50 13.22 2.69
CA ILE A 241 11.81 11.94 2.94
C ILE A 241 10.30 12.15 3.09
N ARG A 242 9.89 13.20 3.80
CA ARG A 242 8.47 13.56 3.95
C ARG A 242 7.81 13.78 2.59
N ASP A 243 8.47 14.51 1.72
CA ASP A 243 7.96 14.82 0.38
C ASP A 243 7.87 13.54 -0.48
N GLU A 244 8.90 12.70 -0.47
CA GLU A 244 8.89 11.40 -1.16
C GLU A 244 7.74 10.48 -0.67
N VAL A 245 7.51 10.41 0.64
CA VAL A 245 6.43 9.61 1.24
C VAL A 245 5.06 10.19 0.91
N ASN A 246 4.91 11.52 0.93
CA ASN A 246 3.67 12.19 0.54
C ASN A 246 3.34 11.95 -0.94
N GLU A 247 4.33 12.02 -1.81
CA GLU A 247 4.16 11.73 -3.24
C GLU A 247 3.66 10.31 -3.46
N LYS A 248 4.27 9.31 -2.81
CA LYS A 248 3.78 7.92 -2.80
C LYS A 248 2.32 7.82 -2.33
N LYS A 249 1.99 8.49 -1.23
CA LYS A 249 0.62 8.50 -0.68
C LYS A 249 -0.38 9.06 -1.68
N ILE A 250 -0.05 10.18 -2.33
CA ILE A 250 -0.90 10.82 -3.34
C ILE A 250 -1.15 9.87 -4.53
N GLN A 251 -0.14 9.14 -4.98
CA GLN A 251 -0.28 8.14 -6.05
C GLN A 251 -1.30 7.06 -5.66
N GLY A 252 -1.17 6.47 -4.47
CA GLY A 252 -2.12 5.47 -3.98
C GLY A 252 -3.55 6.00 -3.82
N LEU A 253 -3.71 7.22 -3.30
CA LEU A 253 -5.03 7.88 -3.17
C LEU A 253 -5.63 8.19 -4.54
N THR A 254 -4.81 8.60 -5.50
CA THR A 254 -5.26 8.87 -6.88
C THR A 254 -5.79 7.60 -7.53
N PHE A 255 -5.09 6.48 -7.37
CA PHE A 255 -5.58 5.18 -7.84
C PHE A 255 -6.96 4.83 -7.24
N LEU A 256 -7.11 4.92 -5.92
CA LEU A 256 -8.38 4.61 -5.25
C LEU A 256 -9.52 5.53 -5.71
N ARG A 257 -9.22 6.83 -5.89
CA ARG A 257 -10.18 7.80 -6.43
C ARG A 257 -10.59 7.46 -7.86
N ASN A 258 -9.63 7.12 -8.71
CA ASN A 258 -9.89 6.75 -10.09
C ASN A 258 -10.74 5.49 -10.19
N LEU A 259 -10.45 4.48 -9.37
CA LEU A 259 -11.24 3.25 -9.28
C LEU A 259 -12.69 3.55 -8.85
N LYS A 260 -12.87 4.39 -7.83
CA LYS A 260 -14.20 4.80 -7.35
C LYS A 260 -14.98 5.57 -8.43
N SER A 261 -14.31 6.42 -9.19
CA SER A 261 -14.95 7.23 -10.24
C SER A 261 -15.35 6.39 -11.45
N ALA A 262 -14.50 5.42 -11.84
CA ALA A 262 -14.76 4.55 -12.97
C ALA A 262 -15.86 3.51 -12.70
N PHE A 263 -15.78 2.87 -11.52
CA PHE A 263 -16.60 1.70 -11.17
C PHE A 263 -17.17 1.82 -9.74
N PRO A 264 -18.05 2.78 -9.47
CA PRO A 264 -18.54 3.03 -8.11
C PRO A 264 -19.29 1.83 -7.51
N GLU A 265 -19.99 1.03 -8.33
CA GLU A 265 -20.71 -0.17 -7.87
C GLU A 265 -19.73 -1.27 -7.44
N VAL A 266 -18.72 -1.52 -8.26
CA VAL A 266 -17.65 -2.48 -7.98
C VAL A 266 -16.85 -2.03 -6.75
N TYR A 267 -16.50 -0.74 -6.70
CA TYR A 267 -15.80 -0.14 -5.57
C TYR A 267 -16.58 -0.34 -4.26
N LYS A 268 -17.90 -0.06 -4.26
CA LYS A 268 -18.78 -0.26 -3.11
C LYS A 268 -18.83 -1.73 -2.67
N ALA A 269 -18.91 -2.66 -3.61
CA ALA A 269 -18.93 -4.09 -3.32
C ALA A 269 -17.60 -4.56 -2.71
N ILE A 270 -16.46 -4.07 -3.24
CA ILE A 270 -15.14 -4.35 -2.69
C ILE A 270 -15.00 -3.77 -1.29
N GLU A 271 -15.39 -2.51 -1.05
CA GLU A 271 -15.35 -1.89 0.28
C GLU A 271 -16.21 -2.65 1.29
N THR A 272 -17.41 -3.08 0.90
CA THR A 272 -18.30 -3.87 1.75
C THR A 272 -17.65 -5.19 2.14
N ARG A 273 -17.04 -5.90 1.17
CA ARG A 273 -16.31 -7.15 1.43
C ARG A 273 -15.13 -6.93 2.37
N GLN A 274 -14.37 -5.86 2.16
CA GLN A 274 -13.23 -5.50 3.01
C GLN A 274 -13.66 -5.16 4.44
N ALA A 275 -14.71 -4.37 4.59
CA ALA A 275 -15.25 -4.04 5.91
C ALA A 275 -15.73 -5.30 6.65
N SER A 276 -16.39 -6.22 5.94
CA SER A 276 -16.83 -7.51 6.50
C SER A 276 -15.64 -8.36 6.94
N ARG A 277 -14.58 -8.42 6.14
CA ARG A 277 -13.32 -9.10 6.50
C ARG A 277 -12.67 -8.47 7.73
N ASP A 278 -12.62 -7.15 7.80
CA ASP A 278 -12.04 -6.43 8.93
C ASP A 278 -12.80 -6.74 10.24
N ILE A 279 -14.12 -6.80 10.20
CA ILE A 279 -14.95 -7.17 11.37
C ILE A 279 -14.70 -8.62 11.80
N LEU A 280 -14.65 -9.57 10.87
CA LEU A 280 -14.35 -10.96 11.19
C LEU A 280 -12.95 -11.12 11.79
N ASN A 281 -11.94 -10.44 11.25
CA ASN A 281 -10.59 -10.44 11.80
C ASN A 281 -10.53 -9.80 13.18
N HIS A 282 -11.27 -8.72 13.41
CA HIS A 282 -11.36 -8.11 14.74
C HIS A 282 -11.96 -9.08 15.76
N GLN A 283 -13.05 -9.78 15.40
CA GLN A 283 -13.67 -10.80 16.25
C GLN A 283 -12.68 -11.94 16.56
N ARG A 284 -11.97 -12.45 15.54
CA ARG A 284 -10.94 -13.46 15.70
C ARG A 284 -9.85 -13.05 16.68
N ASN A 285 -9.28 -11.86 16.47
CA ASN A 285 -8.21 -11.34 17.32
C ASN A 285 -8.70 -11.11 18.75
N LYS A 286 -9.92 -10.63 18.94
CA LYS A 286 -10.52 -10.44 20.26
C LYS A 286 -10.76 -11.77 20.98
N MET A 287 -11.20 -12.79 20.25
CA MET A 287 -11.38 -14.14 20.79
C MET A 287 -10.03 -14.74 21.24
N LEU A 288 -8.99 -14.58 20.43
CA LEU A 288 -7.63 -15.01 20.80
C LEU A 288 -7.09 -14.28 22.03
N GLU A 289 -7.36 -12.98 22.15
CA GLU A 289 -7.02 -12.20 23.34
C GLU A 289 -7.76 -12.71 24.59
N MET A 290 -9.07 -12.93 24.49
CA MET A 290 -9.90 -13.46 25.59
C MET A 290 -9.41 -14.82 26.06
N LYS A 291 -9.07 -15.72 25.11
CA LYS A 291 -8.46 -17.02 25.40
C LYS A 291 -7.11 -16.86 26.11
N LYS A 292 -6.23 -15.98 25.62
CA LYS A 292 -4.92 -15.71 26.21
C LYS A 292 -5.02 -15.18 27.64
N ASN A 293 -6.04 -14.36 27.92
CA ASN A 293 -6.27 -13.73 29.20
C ASN A 293 -7.11 -14.60 30.17
N GLY A 294 -7.42 -15.85 29.79
CA GLY A 294 -8.22 -16.77 30.62
C GLY A 294 -9.66 -16.34 30.84
N ARG A 295 -10.22 -15.47 29.99
CA ARG A 295 -11.62 -15.01 30.08
C ARG A 295 -12.61 -15.99 29.44
N ILE A 296 -12.11 -16.90 28.64
CA ILE A 296 -12.87 -17.95 27.98
C ILE A 296 -12.03 -19.23 27.95
N ASP A 297 -12.67 -20.37 28.09
CA ASP A 297 -12.00 -21.67 28.03
C ASP A 297 -11.55 -22.01 26.61
N LYS A 298 -10.56 -22.90 26.52
CA LYS A 298 -9.94 -23.28 25.24
C LYS A 298 -10.93 -23.89 24.27
N GLU A 299 -11.84 -24.71 24.77
CA GLU A 299 -12.83 -25.42 23.95
C GLU A 299 -13.89 -24.46 23.39
N ASP A 300 -14.42 -23.57 24.24
CA ASP A 300 -15.37 -22.54 23.84
C ASP A 300 -14.73 -21.57 22.85
N ALA A 301 -13.48 -21.17 23.08
CA ALA A 301 -12.75 -20.29 22.15
C ALA A 301 -12.56 -20.95 20.79
N LEU A 302 -12.28 -22.26 20.73
CA LEU A 302 -12.14 -22.98 19.46
C LEU A 302 -13.45 -23.04 18.70
N TYR A 303 -14.58 -23.28 19.35
CA TYR A 303 -15.90 -23.27 18.73
C TYR A 303 -16.22 -21.94 18.02
N PHE A 304 -15.98 -20.80 18.72
CA PHE A 304 -16.20 -19.48 18.11
C PHE A 304 -15.20 -19.16 17.00
N LEU A 305 -13.94 -19.58 17.14
CA LEU A 305 -12.92 -19.38 16.10
C LEU A 305 -13.27 -20.17 14.84
N GLU A 306 -13.79 -21.39 14.97
CA GLU A 306 -14.23 -22.22 13.85
C GLU A 306 -15.40 -21.56 13.10
N ASP A 307 -16.41 -21.04 13.81
CA ASP A 307 -17.51 -20.28 13.19
C ASP A 307 -17.00 -19.05 12.42
N ILE A 308 -16.06 -18.31 13.00
CA ILE A 308 -15.44 -17.14 12.32
C ILE A 308 -14.70 -17.57 11.06
N GLU A 309 -13.95 -18.67 11.10
CA GLU A 309 -13.22 -19.20 9.92
C GLU A 309 -14.18 -19.66 8.82
N VAL A 310 -15.29 -20.32 9.17
CA VAL A 310 -16.33 -20.70 8.20
C VAL A 310 -16.88 -19.46 7.51
N ARG A 311 -17.31 -18.45 8.27
CA ARG A 311 -17.83 -17.18 7.71
C ARG A 311 -16.79 -16.44 6.88
N MET A 312 -15.51 -16.48 7.28
CA MET A 312 -14.42 -15.90 6.50
C MET A 312 -14.25 -16.61 5.16
N ASN A 313 -14.29 -17.95 5.15
CA ASN A 313 -14.19 -18.74 3.93
C ASN A 313 -15.38 -18.50 3.00
N GLU A 314 -16.58 -18.41 3.53
CA GLU A 314 -17.77 -18.05 2.77
C GLU A 314 -17.63 -16.67 2.12
N LEU A 315 -17.21 -15.67 2.91
CA LEU A 315 -16.97 -14.30 2.41
C LEU A 315 -15.93 -14.26 1.29
N LEU A 316 -14.83 -15.01 1.43
CA LEU A 316 -13.75 -15.04 0.44
C LEU A 316 -14.13 -15.78 -0.84
N ASN A 317 -14.97 -16.81 -0.74
CA ASN A 317 -15.41 -17.63 -1.87
C ASN A 317 -16.66 -17.08 -2.58
N LYS A 318 -17.45 -16.24 -1.88
CA LYS A 318 -18.62 -15.60 -2.46
C LYS A 318 -18.21 -14.62 -3.56
N GLU A 319 -18.92 -14.65 -4.67
CA GLU A 319 -18.77 -13.66 -5.72
C GLU A 319 -19.12 -12.25 -5.21
N LEU A 320 -18.54 -11.22 -5.82
CA LEU A 320 -18.91 -9.85 -5.49
C LEU A 320 -20.35 -9.60 -5.91
N ASP A 321 -21.15 -9.12 -4.99
CA ASP A 321 -22.55 -8.77 -5.22
C ASP A 321 -22.63 -7.31 -5.68
N PHE A 322 -22.70 -7.10 -6.99
CA PHE A 322 -22.92 -5.81 -7.60
C PHE A 322 -23.66 -5.97 -8.92
N VAL A 323 -24.42 -4.96 -9.26
CA VAL A 323 -25.11 -4.85 -10.55
C VAL A 323 -24.50 -3.65 -11.28
N LEU A 324 -23.97 -3.91 -12.47
CA LEU A 324 -23.52 -2.80 -13.33
C LEU A 324 -24.74 -2.08 -13.87
N PRO A 325 -24.70 -0.74 -13.96
CA PRO A 325 -25.83 0.00 -14.52
C PRO A 325 -25.99 -0.34 -15.99
N GLU A 326 -27.24 -0.55 -16.36
CA GLU A 326 -27.61 -0.62 -17.77
C GLU A 326 -27.49 0.76 -18.43
N VAL A 327 -27.46 0.79 -19.75
CA VAL A 327 -27.44 2.06 -20.53
C VAL A 327 -28.63 2.95 -20.11
N LYS A 328 -29.78 2.35 -19.84
CA LYS A 328 -30.98 3.02 -19.33
C LYS A 328 -30.71 3.77 -18.02
N ASP A 329 -29.99 3.16 -17.09
CA ASP A 329 -29.68 3.79 -15.78
C ASP A 329 -28.69 4.94 -15.93
N LEU A 330 -27.73 4.80 -16.86
CA LEU A 330 -26.78 5.87 -17.18
C LEU A 330 -27.51 7.08 -17.77
N ILE A 331 -28.45 6.86 -18.70
CA ILE A 331 -29.28 7.89 -19.29
C ILE A 331 -30.11 8.60 -18.20
N LYS A 332 -30.85 7.86 -17.38
CA LYS A 332 -31.66 8.40 -16.27
C LYS A 332 -30.81 9.10 -15.20
N GLY A 333 -29.55 8.71 -15.06
CA GLY A 333 -28.61 9.37 -14.15
C GLY A 333 -28.19 10.77 -14.56
N LEU A 334 -28.49 11.22 -15.80
CA LEU A 334 -28.17 12.55 -16.30
C LEU A 334 -29.35 13.50 -16.09
N LYS A 335 -29.10 14.67 -15.47
CA LYS A 335 -30.14 15.66 -15.18
C LYS A 335 -30.93 16.07 -16.42
N SER A 336 -30.27 16.19 -17.55
CA SER A 336 -30.88 16.58 -18.84
C SER A 336 -31.83 15.54 -19.42
N PHE A 337 -31.80 14.30 -18.92
CA PHE A 337 -32.60 13.18 -19.44
C PHE A 337 -33.59 12.62 -18.41
N ASN A 338 -33.66 13.20 -17.19
CA ASN A 338 -34.53 12.70 -16.11
C ASN A 338 -36.02 12.69 -16.47
N ASP A 339 -36.44 13.61 -17.33
CA ASP A 339 -37.84 13.82 -17.69
C ASP A 339 -38.23 13.06 -18.99
N LEU A 340 -37.35 12.17 -19.49
CA LEU A 340 -37.65 11.39 -20.68
C LEU A 340 -38.54 10.18 -20.33
N GLU A 341 -39.55 9.93 -21.16
CA GLU A 341 -40.37 8.75 -21.05
C GLU A 341 -39.59 7.47 -21.37
N ASP A 342 -39.94 6.37 -20.71
CA ASP A 342 -39.26 5.08 -20.87
C ASP A 342 -39.24 4.56 -22.32
N GLU A 343 -40.25 4.89 -23.10
CA GLU A 343 -40.33 4.55 -24.54
C GLU A 343 -39.27 5.31 -25.36
N THR A 344 -39.07 6.57 -25.05
CA THR A 344 -38.03 7.40 -25.71
C THR A 344 -36.64 6.91 -25.35
N ILE A 345 -36.41 6.57 -24.08
CA ILE A 345 -35.15 6.00 -23.60
C ILE A 345 -34.85 4.67 -24.30
N SER A 346 -35.86 3.80 -24.40
CA SER A 346 -35.71 2.50 -25.09
C SER A 346 -35.38 2.67 -26.60
N SER A 347 -35.86 3.72 -27.22
CA SER A 347 -35.54 4.06 -28.62
C SER A 347 -34.13 4.66 -28.78
N LEU A 348 -33.58 5.28 -27.72
CA LEU A 348 -32.21 5.84 -27.73
C LEU A 348 -31.14 4.77 -27.49
N ILE A 349 -31.42 3.72 -26.71
CA ILE A 349 -30.43 2.68 -26.34
C ILE A 349 -29.69 2.10 -27.56
N PRO A 350 -30.35 1.70 -28.68
CA PRO A 350 -29.65 1.12 -29.82
C PRO A 350 -28.79 2.12 -30.61
N LEU A 351 -28.95 3.42 -30.36
CA LEU A 351 -28.21 4.50 -31.03
C LEU A 351 -27.01 5.00 -30.20
N ILE A 352 -26.85 4.48 -28.99
CA ILE A 352 -25.84 4.93 -28.05
C ILE A 352 -24.86 3.80 -27.75
N GLU A 353 -23.59 4.07 -27.91
CA GLU A 353 -22.50 3.19 -27.45
C GLU A 353 -21.87 3.73 -26.17
N VAL A 354 -21.73 2.89 -25.14
CA VAL A 354 -21.03 3.28 -23.91
C VAL A 354 -19.54 2.99 -24.07
N LYS A 355 -18.74 4.05 -24.07
CA LYS A 355 -17.28 3.99 -24.14
C LYS A 355 -16.66 4.41 -22.81
N ILE A 356 -15.60 3.72 -22.38
CA ILE A 356 -14.82 4.07 -21.20
C ILE A 356 -13.41 4.39 -21.65
N PHE A 357 -12.94 5.56 -21.21
CA PHE A 357 -11.58 6.00 -21.47
C PHE A 357 -10.79 6.04 -20.15
N PRO A 358 -9.51 5.63 -20.19
CA PRO A 358 -8.67 5.60 -19.00
C PRO A 358 -8.30 7.02 -18.50
N PHE A 359 -7.70 7.09 -17.31
CA PHE A 359 -7.03 8.30 -16.84
C PHE A 359 -5.95 8.75 -17.81
N ASN A 360 -5.84 10.04 -18.02
CA ASN A 360 -4.85 10.68 -18.90
C ASN A 360 -4.98 10.31 -20.39
N TYR A 361 -6.19 9.89 -20.81
CA TYR A 361 -6.49 9.61 -22.21
C TYR A 361 -6.65 10.92 -22.99
N VAL A 362 -5.96 11.03 -24.13
CA VAL A 362 -6.06 12.18 -25.03
C VAL A 362 -7.06 11.87 -26.13
N PHE A 363 -8.17 12.61 -26.16
CA PHE A 363 -9.29 12.39 -27.10
C PHE A 363 -9.02 12.80 -28.56
N LYS A 364 -7.79 13.04 -28.95
CA LYS A 364 -7.45 13.51 -30.29
C LYS A 364 -7.87 12.55 -31.40
N ASN A 365 -7.65 11.25 -31.20
CA ASN A 365 -7.92 10.23 -32.23
C ASN A 365 -9.41 9.98 -32.49
N GLU A 366 -10.26 10.20 -31.47
CA GLU A 366 -11.71 10.01 -31.59
C GLU A 366 -12.39 11.10 -32.45
N PHE A 367 -11.74 12.27 -32.55
CA PHE A 367 -12.27 13.41 -33.28
C PHE A 367 -11.59 13.64 -34.64
N ASP A 368 -10.42 13.08 -34.90
CA ASP A 368 -9.71 13.21 -36.17
C ASP A 368 -10.54 12.65 -37.35
N ASN A 369 -11.47 11.71 -37.06
CA ASN A 369 -12.39 11.14 -38.03
C ASN A 369 -13.81 11.75 -38.02
N GLN A 370 -14.06 12.81 -37.21
CA GLN A 370 -15.39 13.42 -37.04
C GLN A 370 -16.50 12.40 -36.70
N SER A 371 -16.18 11.39 -35.88
CA SER A 371 -16.98 10.17 -35.78
C SER A 371 -18.19 10.26 -34.85
N GLY A 372 -18.38 11.35 -34.06
CA GLY A 372 -19.54 11.43 -33.17
C GLY A 372 -19.48 12.48 -32.07
N VAL A 373 -20.47 12.39 -31.18
CA VAL A 373 -20.63 13.24 -30.02
C VAL A 373 -20.75 12.36 -28.79
N GLY A 374 -20.04 12.73 -27.71
CA GLY A 374 -20.07 12.02 -26.44
C GLY A 374 -20.73 12.85 -25.33
N ILE A 375 -21.47 12.19 -24.45
CA ILE A 375 -21.99 12.80 -23.20
C ILE A 375 -21.33 12.11 -22.01
N ILE A 376 -20.72 12.88 -21.15
CA ILE A 376 -20.05 12.35 -19.95
C ILE A 376 -21.10 11.85 -18.96
N CYS A 377 -21.06 10.55 -18.67
CA CYS A 377 -21.91 9.93 -17.65
C CYS A 377 -21.22 9.88 -16.30
N ARG A 378 -19.89 9.66 -16.30
CA ARG A 378 -19.05 9.52 -15.11
C ARG A 378 -17.65 10.05 -15.39
N GLY A 379 -16.99 10.52 -14.33
CA GLY A 379 -15.64 11.05 -14.40
C GLY A 379 -15.59 12.51 -14.88
N SER A 380 -14.38 12.98 -15.15
CA SER A 380 -14.09 14.34 -15.63
C SER A 380 -12.99 14.33 -16.69
N ALA A 381 -13.05 15.32 -17.58
CA ALA A 381 -12.01 15.60 -18.56
C ALA A 381 -11.67 17.09 -18.54
N LYS A 382 -10.44 17.43 -18.90
CA LYS A 382 -9.93 18.79 -18.91
C LYS A 382 -9.55 19.20 -20.33
N ILE A 383 -10.04 20.35 -20.74
CA ILE A 383 -9.57 21.02 -21.94
C ILE A 383 -8.42 21.94 -21.52
N SER A 384 -7.25 21.75 -22.10
CA SER A 384 -6.07 22.59 -21.87
C SER A 384 -5.50 23.10 -23.19
N ASN A 385 -5.04 24.36 -23.20
CA ASN A 385 -4.35 24.95 -24.33
C ASN A 385 -2.87 25.12 -23.98
N ASN A 386 -1.96 24.60 -24.83
CA ASN A 386 -0.52 24.74 -24.61
C ASN A 386 0.00 26.17 -24.76
N GLN A 387 -0.82 27.08 -25.33
CA GLN A 387 -0.43 28.49 -25.56
C GLN A 387 -0.99 29.47 -24.53
N ASP A 388 -1.97 29.02 -23.72
CA ASP A 388 -2.66 29.88 -22.75
C ASP A 388 -2.93 29.06 -21.46
N GLU A 389 -1.96 29.08 -20.54
CA GLU A 389 -2.03 28.31 -19.27
C GLU A 389 -3.24 28.69 -18.40
N ASN A 390 -3.80 29.87 -18.58
CA ASN A 390 -4.97 30.37 -17.83
C ASN A 390 -6.30 29.82 -18.34
N ARG A 391 -6.31 29.06 -19.44
CA ARG A 391 -7.52 28.51 -20.04
C ARG A 391 -7.62 27.03 -19.81
N SER A 392 -8.15 26.66 -18.65
CA SER A 392 -8.49 25.26 -18.33
C SER A 392 -9.96 25.17 -18.02
N GLU A 393 -10.69 24.39 -18.80
CA GLU A 393 -12.09 24.06 -18.56
C GLU A 393 -12.19 22.58 -18.19
N VAL A 394 -12.91 22.30 -17.11
CA VAL A 394 -13.15 20.93 -16.65
C VAL A 394 -14.56 20.53 -17.04
N LEU A 395 -14.65 19.52 -17.87
CA LEU A 395 -15.89 18.87 -18.27
C LEU A 395 -16.22 17.75 -17.29
N SER A 396 -17.46 17.66 -16.90
CA SER A 396 -17.96 16.75 -15.88
C SER A 396 -19.25 16.05 -16.32
N LYS A 397 -19.86 15.31 -15.42
CA LYS A 397 -21.11 14.58 -15.68
C LYS A 397 -22.20 15.47 -16.27
N GLY A 398 -22.67 15.13 -17.46
CA GLY A 398 -23.70 15.82 -18.23
C GLY A 398 -23.15 16.72 -19.33
N ASP A 399 -21.85 17.01 -19.33
CA ASP A 399 -21.24 17.82 -20.37
C ASP A 399 -21.03 17.03 -21.66
N VAL A 400 -21.04 17.76 -22.76
CA VAL A 400 -20.94 17.20 -24.12
C VAL A 400 -19.51 17.33 -24.64
N ILE A 401 -19.01 16.26 -25.19
CA ILE A 401 -17.70 16.18 -25.85
C ILE A 401 -17.95 16.03 -27.37
N SER A 402 -17.50 17.00 -28.15
CA SER A 402 -17.57 16.95 -29.60
C SER A 402 -16.33 17.56 -30.23
N ALA A 403 -16.12 17.31 -31.52
CA ALA A 403 -15.06 17.97 -32.28
C ALA A 403 -15.19 19.50 -32.25
N GLU A 404 -16.40 20.02 -32.14
CA GLU A 404 -16.68 21.48 -32.08
C GLU A 404 -16.34 22.08 -30.72
N SER A 405 -16.38 21.25 -29.64
CA SER A 405 -16.01 21.68 -28.27
C SER A 405 -14.51 21.94 -28.12
N ILE A 406 -13.69 21.38 -29.03
CA ILE A 406 -12.23 21.44 -28.97
C ILE A 406 -11.73 22.40 -30.03
N ARG A 407 -11.23 23.56 -29.61
CA ARG A 407 -10.66 24.55 -30.55
C ARG A 407 -9.33 24.05 -31.11
N LYS A 408 -8.95 24.60 -32.28
CA LYS A 408 -7.65 24.28 -32.90
C LYS A 408 -6.51 24.67 -31.93
N GLY A 409 -5.75 23.67 -31.44
CA GLY A 409 -4.66 23.84 -30.48
C GLY A 409 -4.99 23.39 -29.03
N ASP A 410 -6.26 23.13 -28.72
CA ASP A 410 -6.67 22.59 -27.44
C ASP A 410 -6.45 21.06 -27.39
N LYS A 411 -6.19 20.55 -26.19
CA LYS A 411 -6.16 19.11 -25.91
C LYS A 411 -7.23 18.79 -24.87
N LEU A 412 -8.06 17.81 -25.18
CA LEU A 412 -8.99 17.23 -24.21
C LEU A 412 -8.34 15.98 -23.62
N VAL A 413 -8.18 15.97 -22.30
CA VAL A 413 -7.53 14.88 -21.55
C VAL A 413 -8.44 14.46 -20.40
N SER A 414 -8.65 13.17 -20.22
CA SER A 414 -9.38 12.66 -19.06
C SER A 414 -8.60 12.87 -17.77
N GLU A 415 -9.18 13.56 -16.78
CA GLU A 415 -8.60 13.74 -15.42
C GLU A 415 -8.91 12.56 -14.48
N THR A 416 -9.93 11.81 -14.81
CA THR A 416 -10.29 10.54 -14.16
C THR A 416 -10.65 9.55 -15.26
N PRO A 417 -10.73 8.24 -14.98
CA PRO A 417 -11.40 7.33 -15.90
C PRO A 417 -12.81 7.84 -16.17
N ILE A 418 -13.16 7.96 -17.45
CA ILE A 418 -14.40 8.62 -17.88
C ILE A 418 -15.29 7.64 -18.64
N THR A 419 -16.57 7.61 -18.28
CA THR A 419 -17.60 6.86 -19.02
C THR A 419 -18.41 7.84 -19.85
N VAL A 420 -18.45 7.61 -21.15
CA VAL A 420 -19.10 8.47 -22.14
C VAL A 420 -20.15 7.67 -22.90
N MET A 421 -21.35 8.21 -23.02
CA MET A 421 -22.33 7.76 -24.00
C MET A 421 -21.98 8.40 -25.33
N TRP A 422 -21.62 7.56 -26.28
CA TRP A 422 -21.19 7.97 -27.61
C TRP A 422 -22.29 7.76 -28.64
N VAL A 423 -22.54 8.79 -29.45
CA VAL A 423 -23.49 8.75 -30.56
C VAL A 423 -22.70 9.03 -31.85
N GLU A 424 -22.75 8.11 -32.79
CA GLU A 424 -22.11 8.31 -34.09
C GLU A 424 -22.81 9.40 -34.91
N ASN A 425 -22.06 10.08 -35.81
CA ASN A 425 -22.61 11.14 -36.65
C ASN A 425 -23.79 10.68 -37.51
N THR A 426 -23.81 9.41 -37.91
CA THR A 426 -24.89 8.78 -38.66
C THR A 426 -26.23 8.74 -37.92
N ASP A 427 -26.19 8.69 -36.61
CA ASP A 427 -27.37 8.59 -35.75
C ASP A 427 -27.71 9.88 -35.01
N LEU A 428 -26.87 10.90 -35.10
CA LEU A 428 -27.05 12.19 -34.44
C LEU A 428 -28.39 12.85 -34.74
N GLU A 429 -28.81 12.87 -36.01
CA GLU A 429 -30.08 13.46 -36.38
C GLU A 429 -31.30 12.70 -35.83
N LYS A 430 -31.20 11.37 -35.74
CA LYS A 430 -32.24 10.55 -35.09
C LYS A 430 -32.31 10.85 -33.60
N VAL A 431 -31.17 10.94 -32.94
CA VAL A 431 -31.08 11.27 -31.50
C VAL A 431 -31.60 12.67 -31.23
N ARG A 432 -31.23 13.68 -32.05
CA ARG A 432 -31.76 15.04 -31.96
C ARG A 432 -33.28 15.09 -32.11
N THR A 433 -33.84 14.34 -33.02
CA THR A 433 -35.29 14.23 -33.22
C THR A 433 -35.99 13.62 -32.03
N LEU A 434 -35.46 12.54 -31.46
CA LEU A 434 -35.97 11.87 -30.26
C LEU A 434 -35.89 12.77 -29.03
N LEU A 435 -34.88 13.59 -28.91
CA LEU A 435 -34.69 14.51 -27.77
C LEU A 435 -35.46 15.82 -27.93
N SER A 436 -36.21 16.03 -29.05
CA SER A 436 -37.09 17.21 -29.26
C SER A 436 -36.36 18.53 -29.01
N ASN A 437 -35.12 18.67 -29.48
CA ASN A 437 -34.26 19.86 -29.27
C ASN A 437 -34.02 20.27 -27.81
N ARG A 438 -34.29 19.41 -26.84
CA ARG A 438 -34.09 19.69 -25.41
C ARG A 438 -32.60 19.76 -25.00
N ILE A 439 -31.71 19.21 -25.79
CA ILE A 439 -30.27 19.24 -25.57
C ILE A 439 -29.58 19.74 -26.82
N LYS A 440 -28.71 20.74 -26.68
CA LYS A 440 -27.78 21.12 -27.77
C LYS A 440 -26.68 20.07 -27.83
N LEU A 441 -26.90 19.04 -28.61
CA LEU A 441 -25.89 18.07 -29.00
C LEU A 441 -25.05 18.59 -30.15
#